data_5a5375d61ecb43a772ada72e6f75801b
#
_entry.id   5a5375d61ecb43a772ada72e6f75801b
#
_cell.length_a   1.000
_cell.length_b   1.000
_cell.length_c   1.000
_cell.angle_alpha   90.00
_cell.angle_beta   90.00
_cell.angle_gamma   90.00
#
_symmetry.space_group_name_H-M   'P 1'
#
loop_
_entity.id
_entity.type
_entity.pdbx_description
1 polymer ?
#
loop_
_entity_poly.entity_id
_entity_poly.type
_entity_poly.pdbx_seq_one_letter_code
_entity_poly.pdbx_strand_id
1 'polypeptide(L)'
;MAGIEKVIFMNMCMVYDKEGNVVALDKVGKNYSGTTFPGGHVEPWETFRESVIREIYEETGLMIQNPRLTGIYHWMTGDIKNVGFLYKTSEYEGKLISSEEGKAYWISGEEFLKKPLAPGMEQVWQMMHDEDAQECLQTLTEEGIVSKIQ
;
A
#
# COMPACT_ATOMS: atom_id res chain seq x y z
N MET A 1 -27.10 -13.33 -12.45
CA MET A 1 -27.10 -11.89 -12.11
C MET A 1 -26.31 -11.67 -10.85
N ALA A 2 -25.35 -10.76 -10.93
CA ALA A 2 -24.53 -10.43 -9.78
C ALA A 2 -25.33 -9.60 -8.76
N GLY A 3 -25.17 -9.92 -7.47
CA GLY A 3 -25.74 -9.11 -6.41
C GLY A 3 -24.87 -7.87 -6.13
N ILE A 4 -25.35 -7.05 -5.20
CA ILE A 4 -24.57 -5.90 -4.72
C ILE A 4 -23.59 -6.43 -3.67
N GLU A 5 -22.32 -6.08 -3.82
CA GLU A 5 -21.27 -6.44 -2.88
C GLU A 5 -20.80 -5.21 -2.11
N LYS A 6 -20.40 -5.44 -0.86
CA LYS A 6 -19.76 -4.40 -0.05
C LYS A 6 -18.27 -4.40 -0.36
N VAL A 7 -17.74 -3.26 -0.75
CA VAL A 7 -16.34 -3.12 -1.13
C VAL A 7 -15.74 -1.90 -0.42
N ILE A 8 -14.52 -2.06 0.08
CA ILE A 8 -13.71 -0.96 0.58
C ILE A 8 -12.54 -0.81 -0.38
N PHE A 9 -12.39 0.37 -0.97
CA PHE A 9 -11.27 0.69 -1.85
C PHE A 9 -10.20 1.44 -1.07
N MET A 10 -8.97 0.99 -1.23
CA MET A 10 -7.82 1.60 -0.60
C MET A 10 -6.65 1.63 -1.57
N ASN A 11 -5.59 2.28 -1.18
CA ASN A 11 -4.39 2.39 -2.00
C ASN A 11 -3.14 2.31 -1.14
N MET A 12 -2.03 2.13 -1.83
CA MET A 12 -0.71 2.10 -1.22
C MET A 12 0.28 2.52 -2.30
N CYS A 13 1.32 3.25 -1.93
CA CYS A 13 2.32 3.69 -2.88
C CYS A 13 3.74 3.44 -2.39
N MET A 14 4.52 2.77 -3.22
CA MET A 14 5.96 2.69 -3.00
C MET A 14 6.60 3.93 -3.63
N VAL A 15 7.00 4.87 -2.79
CA VAL A 15 7.78 6.04 -3.21
C VAL A 15 9.24 5.65 -3.06
N TYR A 16 10.01 5.74 -4.13
CA TYR A 16 11.38 5.26 -4.13
C TYR A 16 12.32 6.27 -4.79
N ASP A 17 13.61 6.14 -4.48
CA ASP A 17 14.66 6.98 -5.07
C ASP A 17 15.61 6.14 -5.95
N LYS A 18 16.61 6.79 -6.52
CA LYS A 18 17.58 6.16 -7.42
C LYS A 18 18.55 5.23 -6.70
N GLU A 19 18.64 5.34 -5.38
CA GLU A 19 19.61 4.58 -4.57
C GLU A 19 18.98 3.33 -3.95
N GLY A 20 17.72 3.03 -4.30
CA GLY A 20 17.03 1.86 -3.79
C GLY A 20 16.38 2.08 -2.43
N ASN A 21 16.23 3.34 -2.02
CA ASN A 21 15.49 3.66 -0.79
C ASN A 21 14.01 3.79 -1.07
N VAL A 22 13.21 3.47 -0.08
CA VAL A 22 11.75 3.58 -0.13
C VAL A 22 11.25 4.36 1.08
N VAL A 23 10.08 4.97 0.94
CA VAL A 23 9.40 5.61 2.07
C VAL A 23 8.63 4.54 2.83
N ALA A 24 8.97 4.36 4.09
CA ALA A 24 8.29 3.45 5.01
C ALA A 24 7.43 4.25 5.97
N LEU A 25 6.38 3.61 6.45
CA LEU A 25 5.50 4.15 7.48
C LEU A 25 5.35 3.10 8.58
N ASP A 26 5.73 3.47 9.81
CA ASP A 26 5.49 2.61 10.97
C ASP A 26 4.10 2.94 11.51
N LYS A 27 3.13 2.14 11.10
CA LYS A 27 1.74 2.36 11.45
C LYS A 27 1.46 1.89 12.88
N VAL A 28 0.80 2.75 13.64
CA VAL A 28 0.37 2.45 15.00
C VAL A 28 -1.15 2.34 15.03
N GLY A 29 -1.66 1.19 15.41
CA GLY A 29 -3.10 0.97 15.47
C GLY A 29 -3.43 -0.36 16.12
N LYS A 30 -4.68 -0.52 16.55
CA LYS A 30 -5.13 -1.74 17.23
C LYS A 30 -5.34 -2.91 16.26
N ASN A 31 -5.81 -2.60 15.04
CA ASN A 31 -6.20 -3.62 14.06
C ASN A 31 -5.19 -3.81 12.94
N TYR A 32 -4.29 -2.87 12.76
CA TYR A 32 -3.30 -2.92 11.71
C TYR A 32 -2.07 -2.16 12.17
N SER A 33 -1.00 -2.88 12.41
CA SER A 33 0.26 -2.31 12.87
C SER A 33 1.43 -2.97 12.16
N GLY A 34 2.58 -2.30 12.18
CA GLY A 34 3.79 -2.75 11.54
C GLY A 34 4.27 -1.78 10.48
N THR A 35 5.40 -2.11 9.90
CA THR A 35 5.98 -1.28 8.84
C THR A 35 5.30 -1.57 7.51
N THR A 36 4.90 -0.51 6.82
CA THR A 36 4.16 -0.58 5.58
C THR A 36 4.61 0.56 4.64
N PHE A 37 4.11 0.54 3.42
CA PHE A 37 4.14 1.73 2.57
C PHE A 37 2.96 2.64 2.97
N PRO A 38 3.08 3.95 2.76
CA PRO A 38 1.96 4.85 3.02
C PRO A 38 0.83 4.63 2.02
N GLY A 39 -0.38 4.96 2.43
CA GLY A 39 -1.60 4.84 1.65
C GLY A 39 -2.82 5.00 2.54
N GLY A 40 -4.01 4.83 1.97
CA GLY A 40 -5.24 4.99 2.72
C GLY A 40 -6.48 4.64 1.92
N HIS A 41 -7.62 5.19 2.33
CA HIS A 41 -8.92 4.91 1.75
C HIS A 41 -9.26 5.88 0.62
N VAL A 42 -9.98 5.37 -0.39
CA VAL A 42 -10.47 6.17 -1.51
C VAL A 42 -11.81 6.79 -1.12
N GLU A 43 -11.93 8.11 -1.31
CA GLU A 43 -13.19 8.82 -1.11
C GLU A 43 -14.11 8.61 -2.31
N PRO A 44 -15.45 8.62 -2.12
CA PRO A 44 -16.39 8.26 -3.21
C PRO A 44 -16.32 9.13 -4.46
N TRP A 45 -15.86 10.35 -4.34
CA TRP A 45 -15.86 11.33 -5.43
C TRP A 45 -14.48 11.59 -6.04
N GLU A 46 -13.45 10.95 -5.55
CA GLU A 46 -12.11 11.11 -6.12
C GLU A 46 -11.74 9.93 -7.02
N THR A 47 -10.86 10.16 -7.97
CA THR A 47 -10.28 9.06 -8.74
C THR A 47 -9.31 8.29 -7.83
N PHE A 48 -9.02 7.06 -8.19
CA PHE A 48 -8.03 6.26 -7.44
C PHE A 48 -6.66 6.93 -7.42
N ARG A 49 -6.30 7.57 -8.53
CA ARG A 49 -5.06 8.33 -8.65
C ARG A 49 -5.03 9.55 -7.73
N GLU A 50 -6.09 10.35 -7.73
CA GLU A 50 -6.22 11.51 -6.83
C GLU A 50 -6.13 11.08 -5.37
N SER A 51 -6.76 9.96 -5.05
CA SER A 51 -6.76 9.40 -3.69
C SER A 51 -5.35 9.06 -3.20
N VAL A 52 -4.56 8.37 -4.00
CA VAL A 52 -3.21 8.00 -3.58
C VAL A 52 -2.31 9.23 -3.41
N ILE A 53 -2.45 10.23 -4.29
CA ILE A 53 -1.70 11.48 -4.18
C ILE A 53 -2.04 12.19 -2.87
N ARG A 54 -3.33 12.27 -2.53
CA ARG A 54 -3.80 12.90 -1.29
C ARG A 54 -3.31 12.16 -0.06
N GLU A 55 -3.49 10.84 -0.04
CA GLU A 55 -3.09 10.03 1.12
C GLU A 55 -1.59 10.09 1.39
N ILE A 56 -0.77 10.03 0.34
CA ILE A 56 0.68 10.13 0.52
C ILE A 56 1.06 11.50 1.10
N TYR A 57 0.41 12.57 0.63
CA TYR A 57 0.66 13.89 1.17
C TYR A 57 0.26 13.98 2.65
N GLU A 58 -0.91 13.48 3.00
CA GLU A 58 -1.41 13.51 4.38
C GLU A 58 -0.50 12.72 5.33
N GLU A 59 0.00 11.58 4.89
CA GLU A 59 0.80 10.71 5.75
C GLU A 59 2.29 11.04 5.78
N THR A 60 2.82 11.63 4.72
CA THR A 60 4.26 11.80 4.57
C THR A 60 4.73 13.22 4.27
N GLY A 61 3.83 14.11 3.90
CA GLY A 61 4.18 15.45 3.45
C GLY A 61 4.73 15.52 2.03
N LEU A 62 4.88 14.39 1.35
CA LEU A 62 5.40 14.38 -0.01
C LEU A 62 4.27 14.55 -1.03
N MET A 63 4.49 15.44 -2.00
CA MET A 63 3.62 15.59 -3.15
C MET A 63 4.16 14.70 -4.26
N ILE A 64 3.57 13.53 -4.43
CA ILE A 64 4.01 12.60 -5.46
C ILE A 64 3.45 13.00 -6.83
N GLN A 65 4.19 12.67 -7.87
CA GLN A 65 3.84 12.93 -9.25
C GLN A 65 3.89 11.63 -10.05
N ASN A 66 2.99 11.55 -11.03
CA ASN A 66 2.92 10.42 -11.96
C ASN A 66 2.94 9.03 -11.31
N PRO A 67 2.12 8.78 -10.29
CA PRO A 67 2.05 7.44 -9.71
C PRO A 67 1.55 6.46 -10.75
N ARG A 68 2.28 5.35 -10.89
CA ARG A 68 1.96 4.30 -11.86
C ARG A 68 1.28 3.15 -11.13
N LEU A 69 0.12 2.73 -11.63
CA LEU A 69 -0.58 1.57 -11.11
C LEU A 69 0.20 0.31 -11.46
N THR A 70 0.61 -0.46 -10.45
CA THR A 70 1.40 -1.68 -10.63
C THR A 70 0.59 -2.94 -10.45
N GLY A 71 -0.52 -2.89 -9.74
CA GLY A 71 -1.35 -4.06 -9.52
C GLY A 71 -2.44 -3.82 -8.51
N ILE A 72 -3.21 -4.86 -8.29
CA ILE A 72 -4.34 -4.88 -7.37
C ILE A 72 -4.11 -5.98 -6.35
N TYR A 73 -4.41 -5.68 -5.12
CA TYR A 73 -4.29 -6.61 -4.02
C TYR A 73 -5.60 -6.64 -3.26
N HIS A 74 -6.15 -7.82 -3.00
CA HIS A 74 -7.49 -7.90 -2.43
C HIS A 74 -7.67 -9.11 -1.51
N TRP A 75 -8.60 -8.96 -0.57
CA TRP A 75 -8.90 -9.99 0.43
C TRP A 75 -10.29 -9.75 1.00
N MET A 76 -10.87 -10.80 1.60
CA MET A 76 -12.17 -10.70 2.25
C MET A 76 -12.01 -10.51 3.75
N THR A 77 -12.85 -9.66 4.32
CA THR A 77 -13.05 -9.54 5.76
C THR A 77 -14.54 -9.73 6.00
N GLY A 78 -14.94 -10.93 6.44
CA GLY A 78 -16.35 -11.28 6.49
C GLY A 78 -16.98 -11.22 5.10
N ASP A 79 -18.04 -10.41 4.96
CA ASP A 79 -18.72 -10.19 3.67
C ASP A 79 -18.22 -8.95 2.93
N ILE A 80 -17.18 -8.30 3.43
CA ILE A 80 -16.61 -7.09 2.83
C ILE A 80 -15.38 -7.47 2.00
N LYS A 81 -15.37 -7.04 0.75
CA LYS A 81 -14.20 -7.18 -0.12
C LYS A 81 -13.32 -5.94 0.01
N ASN A 82 -12.07 -6.15 0.39
CA ASN A 82 -11.08 -5.08 0.45
C ASN A 82 -10.26 -5.12 -0.84
N VAL A 83 -10.18 -3.99 -1.52
CA VAL A 83 -9.44 -3.88 -2.78
C VAL A 83 -8.43 -2.76 -2.64
N GLY A 84 -7.15 -3.12 -2.72
CA GLY A 84 -6.04 -2.18 -2.65
C GLY A 84 -5.41 -1.96 -4.02
N PHE A 85 -5.30 -0.70 -4.42
CA PHE A 85 -4.60 -0.31 -5.64
C PHE A 85 -3.16 0.01 -5.28
N LEU A 86 -2.22 -0.68 -5.93
CA LEU A 86 -0.80 -0.54 -5.65
C LEU A 86 -0.15 0.35 -6.69
N TYR A 87 0.45 1.43 -6.21
CA TYR A 87 1.13 2.42 -7.05
C TYR A 87 2.60 2.50 -6.70
N LYS A 88 3.39 2.97 -7.64
CA LYS A 88 4.78 3.34 -7.37
C LYS A 88 5.18 4.59 -8.15
N THR A 89 6.09 5.37 -7.58
CA THR A 89 6.65 6.54 -8.24
C THR A 89 8.01 6.90 -7.64
N SER A 90 8.88 7.45 -8.48
CA SER A 90 10.15 8.05 -8.05
C SER A 90 10.12 9.57 -8.18
N GLU A 91 8.96 10.14 -8.52
CA GLU A 91 8.82 11.58 -8.72
C GLU A 91 8.03 12.17 -7.57
N TYR A 92 8.66 13.07 -6.84
CA TYR A 92 8.04 13.70 -5.67
C TYR A 92 8.69 15.04 -5.37
N GLU A 93 7.95 15.87 -4.66
CA GLU A 93 8.41 17.14 -4.14
C GLU A 93 8.06 17.24 -2.67
N GLY A 94 8.73 18.15 -1.97
CA GLY A 94 8.46 18.39 -0.57
C GLY A 94 9.41 17.64 0.34
N LYS A 95 9.13 17.74 1.63
CA LYS A 95 9.96 17.20 2.70
C LYS A 95 9.17 16.18 3.49
N LEU A 96 9.80 15.05 3.75
CA LEU A 96 9.20 13.98 4.51
C LEU A 96 8.92 14.42 5.94
N ILE A 97 7.67 14.31 6.37
CA ILE A 97 7.25 14.56 7.74
C ILE A 97 6.35 13.42 8.19
N SER A 98 6.31 13.18 9.49
CA SER A 98 5.42 12.20 10.08
C SER A 98 4.08 12.83 10.43
N SER A 99 3.05 11.99 10.55
CA SER A 99 1.71 12.40 10.95
C SER A 99 1.28 11.64 12.21
N GLU A 100 0.05 11.91 12.67
CA GLU A 100 -0.53 11.18 13.80
C GLU A 100 -0.73 9.69 13.51
N GLU A 101 -0.82 9.32 12.23
CA GLU A 101 -1.03 7.92 11.82
C GLU A 101 0.23 7.08 11.91
N GLY A 102 1.40 7.70 12.00
CA GLY A 102 2.64 6.97 12.14
C GLY A 102 3.86 7.76 11.73
N LYS A 103 5.01 7.14 11.95
CA LYS A 103 6.31 7.71 11.60
C LYS A 103 6.67 7.33 10.16
N ALA A 104 6.92 8.35 9.33
CA ALA A 104 7.37 8.19 7.95
C ALA A 104 8.88 8.45 7.85
N TYR A 105 9.59 7.61 7.12
CA TYR A 105 11.04 7.74 6.96
C TYR A 105 11.53 7.03 5.69
N TRP A 106 12.71 7.46 5.23
CA TRP A 106 13.42 6.78 4.14
C TRP A 106 14.22 5.61 4.71
N ILE A 107 14.20 4.50 3.99
CA ILE A 107 14.93 3.29 4.38
C ILE A 107 15.33 2.52 3.12
N SER A 108 16.48 1.84 3.15
CA SER A 108 16.85 0.99 2.03
C SER A 108 15.87 -0.18 1.89
N GLY A 109 15.69 -0.69 0.68
CA GLY A 109 14.83 -1.84 0.46
C GLY A 109 15.25 -3.06 1.28
N GLU A 110 16.54 -3.27 1.41
CA GLU A 110 17.09 -4.37 2.20
C GLU A 110 16.71 -4.25 3.68
N GLU A 111 16.83 -3.06 4.25
CA GLU A 111 16.47 -2.82 5.64
C GLU A 111 14.96 -2.82 5.85
N PHE A 112 14.20 -2.38 4.85
CA PHE A 112 12.74 -2.44 4.91
C PHE A 112 12.26 -3.88 5.14
N LEU A 113 12.83 -4.82 4.39
CA LEU A 113 12.44 -6.24 4.50
C LEU A 113 12.80 -6.89 5.85
N LYS A 114 13.68 -6.26 6.62
CA LYS A 114 14.04 -6.73 7.97
C LYS A 114 13.15 -6.16 9.06
N LYS A 115 12.27 -5.21 8.73
CA LYS A 115 11.35 -4.61 9.69
C LYS A 115 10.21 -5.58 10.05
N PRO A 116 9.55 -5.38 11.19
CA PRO A 116 8.31 -6.11 11.50
C PRO A 116 7.19 -5.59 10.59
N LEU A 117 7.08 -6.21 9.41
CA LEU A 117 6.17 -5.77 8.37
C LEU A 117 4.71 -6.01 8.76
N ALA A 118 3.85 -5.07 8.35
CA ALA A 118 2.42 -5.24 8.49
C ALA A 118 1.95 -6.47 7.67
N PRO A 119 0.84 -7.11 8.07
CA PRO A 119 0.34 -8.28 7.35
C PRO A 119 0.14 -8.01 5.85
N GLY A 120 0.64 -8.91 5.02
CA GLY A 120 0.52 -8.81 3.57
C GLY A 120 1.60 -7.99 2.88
N MET A 121 2.48 -7.32 3.61
CA MET A 121 3.50 -6.45 3.01
C MET A 121 4.58 -7.21 2.24
N GLU A 122 4.87 -8.44 2.61
CA GLU A 122 5.83 -9.24 1.84
C GLU A 122 5.32 -9.48 0.41
N GLN A 123 4.04 -9.75 0.27
CA GLN A 123 3.39 -9.96 -1.03
C GLN A 123 3.30 -8.65 -1.81
N VAL A 124 3.00 -7.55 -1.14
CA VAL A 124 2.98 -6.22 -1.77
C VAL A 124 4.38 -5.88 -2.29
N TRP A 125 5.41 -6.12 -1.50
CA TRP A 125 6.80 -5.92 -1.94
C TRP A 125 7.11 -6.73 -3.20
N GLN A 126 6.72 -7.99 -3.22
CA GLN A 126 6.90 -8.87 -4.38
C GLN A 126 6.15 -8.31 -5.61
N MET A 127 4.91 -7.88 -5.42
CA MET A 127 4.10 -7.27 -6.49
C MET A 127 4.77 -6.03 -7.08
N MET A 128 5.34 -5.18 -6.21
CA MET A 128 5.97 -3.93 -6.63
C MET A 128 7.25 -4.15 -7.44
N HIS A 129 7.88 -5.31 -7.31
CA HIS A 129 9.14 -5.64 -7.96
C HIS A 129 9.01 -6.67 -9.08
N ASP A 130 7.80 -7.14 -9.35
CA ASP A 130 7.52 -8.08 -10.43
C ASP A 130 6.60 -7.41 -11.45
N GLU A 131 7.16 -6.99 -12.57
CA GLU A 131 6.40 -6.29 -13.62
C GLU A 131 5.35 -7.16 -14.30
N ASP A 132 5.48 -8.48 -14.19
CA ASP A 132 4.51 -9.42 -14.78
C ASP A 132 3.33 -9.69 -13.85
N ALA A 133 3.46 -9.37 -12.57
CA ALA A 133 2.38 -9.55 -11.61
C ALA A 133 1.37 -8.40 -11.71
N GLN A 134 0.10 -8.74 -11.77
CA GLN A 134 -1.00 -7.78 -11.91
C GLN A 134 -1.93 -7.78 -10.71
N GLU A 135 -2.07 -8.92 -10.05
CA GLU A 135 -2.94 -9.01 -8.88
C GLU A 135 -2.44 -10.01 -7.85
N CYS A 136 -2.87 -9.79 -6.63
CA CYS A 136 -2.61 -10.69 -5.52
C CYS A 136 -3.91 -10.89 -4.74
N LEU A 137 -4.41 -12.11 -4.72
CA LEU A 137 -5.54 -12.48 -3.88
C LEU A 137 -4.99 -13.15 -2.62
N GLN A 138 -5.38 -12.62 -1.46
CA GLN A 138 -5.03 -13.21 -0.19
C GLN A 138 -6.25 -13.90 0.43
N THR A 139 -6.03 -15.10 0.90
CA THR A 139 -7.08 -15.91 1.55
C THR A 139 -6.60 -16.34 2.92
N LEU A 140 -7.41 -16.07 3.93
CA LEU A 140 -7.11 -16.55 5.28
C LEU A 140 -7.55 -18.02 5.39
N THR A 141 -6.63 -18.89 5.74
CA THR A 141 -6.89 -20.32 5.95
C THR A 141 -6.53 -20.69 7.38
N GLU A 142 -6.85 -21.92 7.78
CA GLU A 142 -6.46 -22.45 9.10
C GLU A 142 -4.97 -22.47 9.30
N GLU A 143 -4.20 -22.52 8.22
CA GLU A 143 -2.73 -22.55 8.24
C GLU A 143 -2.09 -21.16 8.09
N GLY A 144 -2.90 -20.11 8.00
CA GLY A 144 -2.45 -18.74 7.82
C GLY A 144 -2.92 -18.12 6.51
N ILE A 145 -2.20 -17.09 6.06
CA ILE A 145 -2.52 -16.38 4.83
C ILE A 145 -1.90 -17.09 3.63
N VAL A 146 -2.73 -17.43 2.66
CA VAL A 146 -2.30 -17.99 1.37
C VAL A 146 -2.48 -16.92 0.32
N SER A 147 -1.44 -16.66 -0.45
CA SER A 147 -1.44 -15.63 -1.50
C SER A 147 -1.36 -16.27 -2.87
N LYS A 148 -2.17 -15.76 -3.79
CA LYS A 148 -2.12 -16.15 -5.18
C LYS A 148 -1.79 -14.91 -6.00
N ILE A 149 -0.61 -14.90 -6.60
CA ILE A 149 -0.11 -13.79 -7.42
C ILE A 149 -0.18 -14.20 -8.88
N GLN A 150 -0.80 -13.34 -9.68
CA GLN A 150 -0.93 -13.57 -11.13
C GLN A 150 -0.58 -12.31 -11.91
#